data_728dbc76d4cdd71c821394b24fa01203
#
_entry.id   728dbc76d4cdd71c821394b24fa01203
#
_cell.length_a   1.000
_cell.length_b   1.000
_cell.length_c   1.000
_cell.angle_alpha   90.00
_cell.angle_beta   90.00
_cell.angle_gamma   90.00
#
_symmetry.space_group_name_H-M   'P 1'
#
loop_
_entity.id
_entity.type
_entity.pdbx_description
1 polymer ?
#
loop_
_entity_poly.entity_id
_entity_poly.type
_entity_poly.pdbx_seq_one_letter_code
_entity_poly.pdbx_strand_id
1 'polypeptide(L)'
;MAGKGDGPAIGIDLGTTYSCVGVWQHDRVEIIANDQGNRTTPSYVAFTDSERLIGDAAKNQVAMNPINTVFDAKRLIGRRFSDASVQSDIKLWPFKVIPGPGEKPMIVVQHKGEEKQFAAEEISSMVLIKMREIAEAYLGSTIKNAVVTVPAYFTTHRGRHEGCWGDCWPQCAAYHQ
;
A
#
# COMPACT_ATOMS: atom_id res chain seq x y z
N MET A 1 7.21 2.40 32.38
CA MET A 1 6.04 3.27 32.29
C MET A 1 5.58 3.26 30.84
N ALA A 2 4.54 2.48 30.52
CA ALA A 2 3.92 2.51 29.19
C ALA A 2 3.21 3.84 29.06
N GLY A 3 3.65 4.67 28.10
CA GLY A 3 2.99 5.92 27.78
C GLY A 3 1.53 5.65 27.39
N LYS A 4 0.62 6.43 27.93
CA LYS A 4 -0.78 6.49 27.50
C LYS A 4 -0.82 6.90 26.02
N GLY A 5 -0.66 5.93 25.11
CA GLY A 5 -1.00 6.13 23.71
C GLY A 5 -2.53 6.16 23.59
N ASP A 6 -3.04 7.18 22.91
CA ASP A 6 -4.47 7.33 22.65
C ASP A 6 -4.97 6.26 21.66
N GLY A 7 -5.27 5.06 22.14
CA GLY A 7 -5.90 3.98 21.38
C GLY A 7 -4.96 2.82 20.99
N PRO A 8 -5.52 1.78 20.38
CA PRO A 8 -4.77 0.60 19.95
C PRO A 8 -3.78 0.94 18.82
N ALA A 9 -2.62 0.27 18.85
CA ALA A 9 -1.64 0.28 17.77
C ALA A 9 -1.72 -1.01 16.96
N ILE A 10 -1.48 -0.93 15.65
CA ILE A 10 -1.48 -2.07 14.75
C ILE A 10 -0.11 -2.24 14.07
N GLY A 11 0.19 -3.49 13.68
CA GLY A 11 1.32 -3.81 12.81
C GLY A 11 0.82 -4.11 11.40
N ILE A 12 1.45 -3.52 10.37
CA ILE A 12 1.13 -3.81 8.97
C ILE A 12 2.38 -4.35 8.30
N ASP A 13 2.27 -5.53 7.72
CA ASP A 13 3.26 -6.02 6.77
C ASP A 13 2.80 -5.67 5.36
N LEU A 14 3.41 -4.62 4.80
CA LEU A 14 3.15 -4.18 3.44
C LEU A 14 3.98 -5.03 2.47
N GLY A 15 3.41 -6.11 1.96
CA GLY A 15 4.07 -7.01 1.02
C GLY A 15 3.96 -6.54 -0.45
N THR A 16 4.82 -7.09 -1.31
CA THR A 16 4.76 -6.84 -2.76
C THR A 16 3.48 -7.41 -3.37
N THR A 17 3.14 -8.64 -3.01
CA THR A 17 1.98 -9.38 -3.58
C THR A 17 0.78 -9.36 -2.64
N TYR A 18 1.01 -9.56 -1.35
CA TYR A 18 -0.02 -9.57 -0.30
C TYR A 18 0.46 -8.75 0.89
N SER A 19 -0.49 -8.12 1.55
CA SER A 19 -0.29 -7.40 2.82
C SER A 19 -1.11 -8.04 3.91
N CYS A 20 -0.70 -7.87 5.17
CA CYS A 20 -1.50 -8.27 6.32
C CYS A 20 -1.43 -7.23 7.42
N VAL A 21 -2.43 -7.27 8.32
CA VAL A 21 -2.51 -6.41 9.48
C VAL A 21 -2.73 -7.25 10.72
N GLY A 22 -2.05 -6.89 11.79
CA GLY A 22 -2.15 -7.57 13.08
C GLY A 22 -2.23 -6.60 14.24
N VAL A 23 -2.73 -7.10 15.35
CA VAL A 23 -2.84 -6.37 16.61
C VAL A 23 -2.29 -7.24 17.76
N TRP A 24 -1.72 -6.59 18.76
CA TRP A 24 -1.34 -7.26 20.00
C TRP A 24 -2.54 -7.33 20.94
N GLN A 25 -3.09 -8.52 21.14
CA GLN A 25 -4.19 -8.80 22.06
C GLN A 25 -3.98 -10.15 22.76
N HIS A 26 -4.44 -10.30 23.99
CA HIS A 26 -4.37 -11.54 24.76
C HIS A 26 -2.94 -12.14 24.83
N ASP A 27 -1.94 -11.27 25.02
CA ASP A 27 -0.51 -11.60 25.09
C ASP A 27 0.08 -12.27 23.83
N ARG A 28 -0.53 -12.04 22.68
CA ARG A 28 -0.06 -12.54 21.39
C ARG A 28 -0.39 -11.59 20.24
N VAL A 29 0.28 -11.79 19.11
CA VAL A 29 -0.09 -11.15 17.85
C VAL A 29 -1.27 -11.91 17.25
N GLU A 30 -2.34 -11.20 16.96
CA GLU A 30 -3.48 -11.70 16.20
C GLU A 30 -3.51 -11.06 14.81
N ILE A 31 -3.44 -11.89 13.76
CA ILE A 31 -3.61 -11.43 12.37
C ILE A 31 -5.09 -11.29 12.08
N ILE A 32 -5.49 -10.09 11.69
CA ILE A 32 -6.88 -9.73 11.44
C ILE A 32 -7.30 -10.21 10.05
N ALA A 33 -8.43 -10.89 9.96
CA ALA A 33 -9.01 -11.28 8.67
C ALA A 33 -9.75 -10.09 8.04
N ASN A 34 -9.68 -9.99 6.70
CA ASN A 34 -10.43 -9.01 5.94
C ASN A 34 -11.91 -9.39 5.79
N ASP A 35 -12.69 -8.57 5.08
CA ASP A 35 -14.13 -8.78 4.83
C ASP A 35 -14.45 -10.06 4.04
N GLN A 36 -13.46 -10.67 3.37
CA GLN A 36 -13.58 -11.97 2.70
C GLN A 36 -13.15 -13.14 3.59
N GLY A 37 -12.78 -12.90 4.84
CA GLY A 37 -12.29 -13.89 5.77
C GLY A 37 -10.82 -14.30 5.58
N ASN A 38 -10.08 -13.62 4.70
CA ASN A 38 -8.67 -13.89 4.43
C ASN A 38 -7.77 -13.11 5.38
N ARG A 39 -6.73 -13.79 5.92
CA ARG A 39 -5.72 -13.14 6.79
C ARG A 39 -4.67 -12.35 6.04
N THR A 40 -4.63 -12.48 4.71
CA THR A 40 -3.80 -11.68 3.81
C THR A 40 -4.70 -11.02 2.79
N THR A 41 -4.37 -9.80 2.40
CA THR A 41 -5.10 -9.02 1.41
C THR A 41 -4.18 -8.74 0.23
N PRO A 42 -4.61 -8.97 -1.02
CA PRO A 42 -3.80 -8.64 -2.19
C PRO A 42 -3.37 -7.17 -2.19
N SER A 43 -2.09 -6.90 -2.47
CA SER A 43 -1.55 -5.54 -2.64
C SER A 43 -1.92 -4.99 -4.03
N TYR A 44 -3.22 -4.98 -4.34
CA TYR A 44 -3.81 -4.62 -5.62
C TYR A 44 -4.69 -3.39 -5.47
N VAL A 45 -4.61 -2.48 -6.44
CA VAL A 45 -5.49 -1.31 -6.56
C VAL A 45 -6.01 -1.24 -7.98
N ALA A 46 -7.30 -1.21 -8.18
CA ALA A 46 -7.92 -1.08 -9.49
C ALA A 46 -8.74 0.20 -9.58
N PHE A 47 -8.69 0.81 -10.75
CA PHE A 47 -9.42 2.03 -11.06
C PHE A 47 -10.47 1.72 -12.12
N THR A 48 -11.70 2.10 -11.85
CA THR A 48 -12.83 1.94 -12.76
C THR A 48 -13.42 3.32 -13.09
N ASP A 49 -14.42 3.36 -13.94
CA ASP A 49 -15.12 4.60 -14.27
C ASP A 49 -15.90 5.17 -13.08
N SER A 50 -16.27 4.33 -12.11
CA SER A 50 -17.10 4.73 -10.96
C SER A 50 -16.31 4.82 -9.66
N GLU A 51 -15.37 3.90 -9.43
CA GLU A 51 -14.75 3.71 -8.11
C GLU A 51 -13.29 3.24 -8.17
N ARG A 52 -12.65 3.24 -7.01
CA ARG A 52 -11.34 2.64 -6.77
C ARG A 52 -11.52 1.42 -5.89
N LEU A 53 -11.06 0.27 -6.38
CA LEU A 53 -11.09 -1.01 -5.67
C LEU A 53 -9.72 -1.32 -5.07
N ILE A 54 -9.69 -1.94 -3.91
CA ILE A 54 -8.43 -2.31 -3.23
C ILE A 54 -8.56 -3.74 -2.68
N GLY A 55 -7.46 -4.50 -2.74
CA GLY A 55 -7.40 -5.84 -2.19
C GLY A 55 -8.08 -6.89 -3.06
N ASP A 56 -8.86 -7.77 -2.45
CA ASP A 56 -9.55 -8.87 -3.14
C ASP A 56 -10.46 -8.36 -4.26
N ALA A 57 -11.22 -7.30 -4.03
CA ALA A 57 -12.09 -6.70 -5.04
C ALA A 57 -11.30 -6.24 -6.29
N ALA A 58 -10.13 -5.62 -6.09
CA ALA A 58 -9.25 -5.21 -7.19
C ALA A 58 -8.69 -6.43 -7.93
N LYS A 59 -8.22 -7.45 -7.21
CA LYS A 59 -7.65 -8.67 -7.80
C LYS A 59 -8.69 -9.45 -8.59
N ASN A 60 -9.92 -9.56 -8.10
CA ASN A 60 -10.97 -10.36 -8.73
C ASN A 60 -11.39 -9.83 -10.10
N GLN A 61 -11.22 -8.55 -10.39
CA GLN A 61 -11.56 -7.93 -11.68
C GLN A 61 -10.36 -7.72 -12.62
N VAL A 62 -9.14 -8.16 -12.25
CA VAL A 62 -7.92 -7.92 -13.03
C VAL A 62 -8.02 -8.42 -14.48
N ALA A 63 -8.66 -9.57 -14.70
CA ALA A 63 -8.83 -10.14 -16.04
C ALA A 63 -9.67 -9.26 -16.97
N MET A 64 -10.61 -8.48 -16.42
CA MET A 64 -11.50 -7.60 -17.18
C MET A 64 -10.95 -6.17 -17.33
N ASN A 65 -10.06 -5.76 -16.44
CA ASN A 65 -9.51 -4.40 -16.40
C ASN A 65 -8.00 -4.40 -16.09
N PRO A 66 -7.17 -5.15 -16.86
CA PRO A 66 -5.75 -5.32 -16.53
C PRO A 66 -4.96 -4.02 -16.60
N ILE A 67 -5.25 -3.13 -17.55
CA ILE A 67 -4.49 -1.89 -17.79
C ILE A 67 -4.68 -0.84 -16.67
N ASN A 68 -5.76 -0.93 -15.91
CA ASN A 68 -6.07 -0.03 -14.80
C ASN A 68 -6.04 -0.75 -13.44
N THR A 69 -5.44 -1.94 -13.39
CA THR A 69 -5.24 -2.69 -12.16
C THR A 69 -3.75 -2.75 -11.84
N VAL A 70 -3.37 -2.08 -10.76
CA VAL A 70 -1.99 -1.91 -10.34
C VAL A 70 -1.66 -2.92 -9.25
N PHE A 71 -0.54 -3.61 -9.42
CA PHE A 71 0.06 -4.51 -8.44
C PHE A 71 1.59 -4.35 -8.48
N ASP A 72 2.31 -5.00 -7.58
CA ASP A 72 3.78 -4.91 -7.49
C ASP A 72 4.33 -3.47 -7.28
N ALA A 73 3.49 -2.51 -6.87
CA ALA A 73 3.91 -1.12 -6.70
C ALA A 73 5.13 -0.98 -5.77
N LYS A 74 5.27 -1.87 -4.78
CA LYS A 74 6.42 -1.89 -3.87
C LYS A 74 7.77 -2.05 -4.59
N ARG A 75 7.81 -2.66 -5.79
CA ARG A 75 9.03 -2.79 -6.61
C ARG A 75 9.51 -1.46 -7.20
N LEU A 76 8.61 -0.48 -7.32
CA LEU A 76 8.90 0.85 -7.87
C LEU A 76 9.31 1.86 -6.81
N ILE A 77 8.96 1.64 -5.54
CA ILE A 77 9.23 2.60 -4.47
C ILE A 77 10.76 2.80 -4.31
N GLY A 78 11.18 4.08 -4.29
CA GLY A 78 12.58 4.46 -4.12
C GLY A 78 13.48 4.15 -5.32
N ARG A 79 12.93 3.67 -6.43
CA ARG A 79 13.64 3.40 -7.68
C ARG A 79 13.53 4.57 -8.65
N ARG A 80 14.50 4.64 -9.58
CA ARG A 80 14.43 5.52 -10.74
C ARG A 80 13.80 4.78 -11.91
N PHE A 81 13.11 5.50 -12.77
CA PHE A 81 12.52 4.92 -13.99
C PHE A 81 13.59 4.22 -14.86
N SER A 82 14.79 4.80 -14.96
CA SER A 82 15.91 4.26 -15.74
C SER A 82 16.61 3.03 -15.11
N ASP A 83 16.25 2.64 -13.88
CA ASP A 83 16.85 1.47 -13.23
C ASP A 83 16.55 0.19 -14.03
N ALA A 84 17.57 -0.66 -14.24
CA ALA A 84 17.45 -1.88 -15.04
C ALA A 84 16.37 -2.83 -14.50
N SER A 85 16.19 -2.92 -13.18
CA SER A 85 15.14 -3.71 -12.55
C SER A 85 13.76 -3.18 -12.89
N VAL A 86 13.55 -1.86 -12.87
CA VAL A 86 12.30 -1.20 -13.25
C VAL A 86 11.99 -1.45 -14.73
N GLN A 87 12.98 -1.28 -15.61
CA GLN A 87 12.83 -1.51 -17.06
C GLN A 87 12.51 -2.97 -17.40
N SER A 88 12.98 -3.92 -16.59
CA SER A 88 12.64 -5.32 -16.74
C SER A 88 11.21 -5.61 -16.26
N ASP A 89 10.81 -5.07 -15.11
CA ASP A 89 9.50 -5.30 -14.52
C ASP A 89 8.37 -4.66 -15.36
N ILE A 90 8.58 -3.47 -15.93
CA ILE A 90 7.61 -2.78 -16.80
C ILE A 90 7.17 -3.66 -17.99
N LYS A 91 8.05 -4.51 -18.51
CA LYS A 91 7.72 -5.42 -19.61
C LYS A 91 6.73 -6.51 -19.26
N LEU A 92 6.57 -6.78 -17.96
CA LEU A 92 5.70 -7.84 -17.43
C LEU A 92 4.33 -7.30 -16.97
N TRP A 93 4.21 -5.99 -16.78
CA TRP A 93 2.98 -5.39 -16.29
C TRP A 93 2.04 -4.98 -17.42
N PRO A 94 0.73 -5.18 -17.26
CA PRO A 94 -0.26 -4.75 -18.24
C PRO A 94 -0.54 -3.25 -18.18
N PHE A 95 -0.28 -2.60 -17.04
CA PHE A 95 -0.47 -1.17 -16.84
C PHE A 95 0.77 -0.38 -17.30
N LYS A 96 0.54 0.88 -17.68
CA LYS A 96 1.58 1.77 -18.18
C LYS A 96 2.35 2.43 -17.05
N VAL A 97 3.68 2.47 -17.17
CA VAL A 97 4.57 3.23 -16.28
C VAL A 97 5.40 4.19 -17.14
N ILE A 98 5.50 5.44 -16.72
CA ILE A 98 6.22 6.50 -17.41
C ILE A 98 7.23 7.19 -16.48
N PRO A 99 8.27 7.86 -17.02
CA PRO A 99 9.12 8.71 -16.22
C PRO A 99 8.38 9.98 -15.79
N GLY A 100 8.39 10.27 -14.51
CA GLY A 100 7.91 11.51 -13.93
C GLY A 100 9.04 12.45 -13.51
N PRO A 101 8.73 13.52 -12.79
CA PRO A 101 9.72 14.45 -12.28
C PRO A 101 10.82 13.76 -11.48
N GLY A 102 12.10 14.08 -11.79
CA GLY A 102 13.26 13.49 -11.13
C GLY A 102 13.45 11.99 -11.39
N GLU A 103 13.04 11.50 -12.56
CA GLU A 103 13.12 10.07 -12.94
C GLU A 103 12.27 9.15 -12.05
N LYS A 104 11.26 9.70 -11.37
CA LYS A 104 10.36 8.91 -10.54
C LYS A 104 9.41 8.11 -11.43
N PRO A 105 9.26 6.77 -11.23
CA PRO A 105 8.29 6.00 -11.99
C PRO A 105 6.86 6.42 -11.63
N MET A 106 6.06 6.78 -12.64
CA MET A 106 4.65 7.14 -12.49
C MET A 106 3.76 6.12 -13.19
N ILE A 107 2.79 5.61 -12.48
CA ILE A 107 1.81 4.64 -12.96
C ILE A 107 0.64 5.39 -13.56
N VAL A 108 0.29 5.05 -14.80
CA VAL A 108 -0.78 5.72 -15.56
C VAL A 108 -2.00 4.82 -15.64
N VAL A 109 -3.15 5.34 -15.24
CA VAL A 109 -4.43 4.65 -15.26
C VAL A 109 -5.55 5.56 -15.76
N GLN A 110 -6.63 4.96 -16.23
CA GLN A 110 -7.89 5.65 -16.51
C GLN A 110 -8.81 5.54 -15.30
N HIS A 111 -9.32 6.66 -14.81
CA HIS A 111 -10.24 6.73 -13.70
C HIS A 111 -11.27 7.82 -13.91
N LYS A 112 -12.55 7.46 -13.92
CA LYS A 112 -13.68 8.38 -14.15
C LYS A 112 -13.57 9.15 -15.47
N GLY A 113 -13.11 8.46 -16.52
CA GLY A 113 -12.95 9.04 -17.86
C GLY A 113 -11.71 9.94 -18.02
N GLU A 114 -10.83 10.03 -17.01
CA GLU A 114 -9.62 10.83 -17.02
C GLU A 114 -8.36 9.98 -16.87
N GLU A 115 -7.31 10.34 -17.60
CA GLU A 115 -5.97 9.77 -17.34
C GLU A 115 -5.40 10.35 -16.05
N LYS A 116 -5.03 9.48 -15.12
CA LYS A 116 -4.40 9.86 -13.86
C LYS A 116 -3.05 9.18 -13.70
N GLN A 117 -2.13 9.89 -13.07
CA GLN A 117 -0.79 9.41 -12.80
C GLN A 117 -0.57 9.32 -11.30
N PHE A 118 -0.10 8.17 -10.84
CA PHE A 118 0.18 7.91 -9.44
C PHE A 118 1.62 7.48 -9.23
N ALA A 119 2.25 8.00 -8.19
CA ALA A 119 3.51 7.46 -7.71
C ALA A 119 3.27 6.10 -7.00
N ALA A 120 4.29 5.27 -6.93
CA ALA A 120 4.19 3.97 -6.27
C ALA A 120 3.85 4.09 -4.77
N GLU A 121 4.30 5.16 -4.13
CA GLU A 121 3.99 5.47 -2.74
C GLU A 121 2.50 5.78 -2.54
N GLU A 122 1.86 6.47 -3.51
CA GLU A 122 0.43 6.76 -3.46
C GLU A 122 -0.40 5.49 -3.58
N ILE A 123 -0.02 4.58 -4.48
CA ILE A 123 -0.66 3.25 -4.59
C ILE A 123 -0.49 2.46 -3.30
N SER A 124 0.72 2.45 -2.74
CA SER A 124 0.99 1.75 -1.47
C SER A 124 0.20 2.35 -0.30
N SER A 125 0.03 3.67 -0.26
CA SER A 125 -0.79 4.34 0.76
C SER A 125 -2.26 3.92 0.68
N MET A 126 -2.79 3.68 -0.52
CA MET A 126 -4.15 3.16 -0.68
C MET A 126 -4.30 1.76 -0.07
N VAL A 127 -3.29 0.89 -0.23
CA VAL A 127 -3.27 -0.43 0.42
C VAL A 127 -3.20 -0.28 1.95
N LEU A 128 -2.38 0.64 2.47
CA LEU A 128 -2.30 0.91 3.91
C LEU A 128 -3.63 1.42 4.50
N ILE A 129 -4.35 2.26 3.76
CA ILE A 129 -5.70 2.70 4.16
C ILE A 129 -6.64 1.49 4.28
N LYS A 130 -6.59 0.55 3.32
CA LYS A 130 -7.39 -0.68 3.41
C LYS A 130 -7.03 -1.53 4.62
N MET A 131 -5.74 -1.65 4.96
CA MET A 131 -5.30 -2.36 6.17
C MET A 131 -5.86 -1.70 7.45
N ARG A 132 -5.87 -0.36 7.49
CA ARG A 132 -6.48 0.39 8.59
C ARG A 132 -7.98 0.13 8.70
N GLU A 133 -8.70 0.21 7.61
CA GLU A 133 -10.15 -0.06 7.58
C GLU A 133 -10.49 -1.46 8.09
N ILE A 134 -9.71 -2.48 7.69
CA ILE A 134 -9.85 -3.86 8.19
C ILE A 134 -9.64 -3.91 9.70
N ALA A 135 -8.61 -3.24 10.20
CA ALA A 135 -8.32 -3.23 11.64
C ALA A 135 -9.37 -2.44 12.44
N GLU A 136 -9.84 -1.30 11.94
CA GLU A 136 -10.90 -0.51 12.56
C GLU A 136 -12.23 -1.25 12.61
N ALA A 137 -12.57 -2.00 11.55
CA ALA A 137 -13.75 -2.84 11.52
C ALA A 137 -13.69 -3.98 12.57
N TYR A 138 -12.52 -4.60 12.73
CA TYR A 138 -12.29 -5.66 13.71
C TYR A 138 -12.31 -5.14 15.15
N LEU A 139 -11.62 -4.02 15.41
CA LEU A 139 -11.44 -3.47 16.77
C LEU A 139 -12.62 -2.60 17.23
N GLY A 140 -13.49 -2.18 16.31
CA GLY A 140 -14.62 -1.29 16.59
C GLY A 140 -14.21 0.11 17.05
N SER A 141 -12.97 0.54 16.74
CA SER A 141 -12.41 1.82 17.17
C SER A 141 -11.44 2.39 16.12
N THR A 142 -11.29 3.71 16.12
CA THR A 142 -10.36 4.40 15.22
C THR A 142 -8.91 4.12 15.59
N ILE A 143 -8.09 3.82 14.58
CA ILE A 143 -6.66 3.54 14.72
C ILE A 143 -5.85 4.78 14.37
N LYS A 144 -5.05 5.25 15.33
CA LYS A 144 -4.16 6.40 15.17
C LYS A 144 -2.69 6.01 15.03
N ASN A 145 -2.31 4.82 15.50
CA ASN A 145 -0.92 4.38 15.56
C ASN A 145 -0.72 3.10 14.76
N ALA A 146 0.28 3.09 13.88
CA ALA A 146 0.66 1.91 13.14
C ALA A 146 2.19 1.78 13.04
N VAL A 147 2.65 0.54 12.97
CA VAL A 147 4.02 0.18 12.60
C VAL A 147 3.95 -0.54 11.26
N VAL A 148 4.67 -0.04 10.26
CA VAL A 148 4.70 -0.62 8.92
C VAL A 148 6.08 -1.22 8.66
N THR A 149 6.12 -2.47 8.19
CA THR A 149 7.37 -3.09 7.76
C THR A 149 7.78 -2.53 6.41
N VAL A 150 9.05 -2.13 6.29
CA VAL A 150 9.64 -1.65 5.05
C VAL A 150 10.97 -2.35 4.77
N PRO A 151 11.31 -2.60 3.49
CA PRO A 151 12.62 -3.16 3.15
C PRO A 151 13.77 -2.22 3.57
N ALA A 152 14.94 -2.79 3.90
CA ALA A 152 16.10 -2.02 4.36
C ALA A 152 16.58 -0.96 3.35
N TYR A 153 16.40 -1.18 2.04
CA TYR A 153 16.79 -0.22 1.01
C TYR A 153 15.88 1.04 0.94
N PHE A 154 14.77 1.06 1.65
CA PHE A 154 13.94 2.26 1.83
C PHE A 154 14.63 3.36 2.67
N THR A 155 15.74 3.05 3.35
CA THR A 155 16.42 3.98 4.27
C THR A 155 17.11 5.16 3.60
N THR A 156 17.47 5.07 2.33
CA THR A 156 18.21 6.12 1.61
C THR A 156 17.43 7.41 1.36
N HIS A 157 16.12 7.41 1.64
CA HIS A 157 15.25 8.56 1.41
C HIS A 157 14.41 8.96 2.65
N ARG A 158 15.00 8.88 3.85
CA ARG A 158 14.36 9.20 5.14
C ARG A 158 13.51 10.47 5.18
N GLY A 159 13.81 11.48 4.35
CA GLY A 159 13.09 12.75 4.34
C GLY A 159 11.87 12.83 3.42
N ARG A 160 11.59 11.79 2.61
CA ARG A 160 10.48 11.84 1.63
C ARG A 160 9.31 10.90 1.94
N HIS A 161 9.52 9.90 2.80
CA HIS A 161 8.46 8.94 3.14
C HIS A 161 7.55 9.42 4.27
N GLU A 162 8.06 10.27 5.16
CA GLU A 162 7.26 10.92 6.19
C GLU A 162 6.16 11.80 5.59
N GLY A 163 6.36 12.41 4.41
CA GLY A 163 5.37 13.23 3.73
C GLY A 163 4.21 12.43 3.11
N CYS A 164 4.49 11.34 2.39
CA CYS A 164 3.43 10.57 1.69
C CYS A 164 2.59 9.70 2.63
N TRP A 165 3.16 9.23 3.74
CA TRP A 165 2.46 8.40 4.71
C TRP A 165 1.89 9.22 5.86
N GLY A 166 2.45 10.42 6.13
CA GLY A 166 1.96 11.37 7.11
C GLY A 166 0.55 11.86 6.80
N ASP A 167 0.20 12.05 5.54
CA ASP A 167 -1.14 12.44 5.11
C ASP A 167 -2.16 11.30 5.32
N CYS A 168 -1.71 10.04 5.19
CA CYS A 168 -2.54 8.86 5.42
C CYS A 168 -2.52 8.41 6.89
N TRP A 169 -1.43 8.72 7.61
CA TRP A 169 -1.20 8.29 8.97
C TRP A 169 -0.31 9.28 9.75
N PRO A 170 -0.89 10.19 10.54
CA PRO A 170 -0.14 11.23 11.26
C PRO A 170 0.91 10.72 12.26
N GLN A 171 0.81 9.45 12.67
CA GLN A 171 1.72 8.81 13.63
C GLN A 171 2.15 7.42 13.15
N CYS A 172 2.77 7.34 11.98
CA CYS A 172 3.33 6.10 11.46
C CYS A 172 4.82 5.98 11.81
N ALA A 173 5.20 4.89 12.49
CA ALA A 173 6.59 4.51 12.66
C ALA A 173 6.94 3.43 11.63
N ALA A 174 7.93 3.69 10.78
CA ALA A 174 8.48 2.68 9.88
C ALA A 174 9.46 1.77 10.66
N TYR A 175 9.26 0.47 10.58
CA TYR A 175 10.15 -0.53 11.16
C TYR A 175 10.95 -1.22 10.06
N HIS A 176 12.28 -1.25 10.21
CA HIS A 176 13.19 -1.91 9.26
C HIS A 176 13.38 -3.38 9.66
N GLN A 177 13.20 -4.29 8.72
CA GLN A 177 13.63 -5.67 8.82
C GLN A 177 15.07 -5.81 8.31
#